data_2893f4b291e06e1dfd16c28cea205aa0
#
_entry.id   2893f4b291e06e1dfd16c28cea205aa0
#
_cell.length_a   1.000
_cell.length_b   1.000
_cell.length_c   1.000
_cell.angle_alpha   90.00
_cell.angle_beta   90.00
_cell.angle_gamma   90.00
#
_symmetry.space_group_name_H-M   'P 1'
#
loop_
_entity.id
_entity.type
_entity.pdbx_description
1 polymer ?
#
loop_
_entity_poly.entity_id
_entity_poly.type
_entity_poly.pdbx_seq_one_letter_code
_entity_poly.pdbx_strand_id
1 'polypeptide(L)'
;YELDLGKLSEKDKTAVREQIKTYHEAAPVILKGDYYRLSNPFEAEYGAWMSVDEEKKHAVVGAVLLNTHGNHPVFYIRLRGLAPERSYRDKKTGTVYSGAALMELGMPFTVVSGNYPSYQILLDAVE
;
A
#
# COMPACT_ATOMS: atom_id res chain seq x y z
N TYR A 1 9.08 12.03 -13.33
CA TYR A 1 10.13 11.13 -13.84
C TYR A 1 11.11 11.90 -14.71
N GLU A 2 12.38 11.77 -14.44
CA GLU A 2 13.47 12.20 -15.34
C GLU A 2 13.86 11.00 -16.21
N LEU A 3 13.02 10.70 -17.22
CA LEU A 3 13.20 9.56 -18.10
C LEU A 3 13.37 10.01 -19.55
N ASP A 4 14.40 9.50 -20.22
CA ASP A 4 14.51 9.63 -21.67
C ASP A 4 13.60 8.57 -22.32
N LEU A 5 12.39 8.98 -22.69
CA LEU A 5 11.39 8.11 -23.28
C LEU A 5 11.85 7.47 -24.60
N GLY A 6 12.82 8.08 -25.30
CA GLY A 6 13.39 7.55 -26.53
C GLY A 6 14.23 6.29 -26.31
N LYS A 7 14.77 6.10 -25.09
CA LYS A 7 15.61 4.94 -24.73
C LYS A 7 14.85 3.80 -24.08
N LEU A 8 13.56 3.99 -23.76
CA LEU A 8 12.74 2.97 -23.12
C LEU A 8 12.19 1.96 -24.11
N SER A 9 12.18 0.69 -23.73
CA SER A 9 11.43 -0.34 -24.45
C SER A 9 9.92 -0.09 -24.35
N GLU A 10 9.13 -0.66 -25.26
CA GLU A 10 7.65 -0.53 -25.20
C GLU A 10 7.07 -1.14 -23.92
N LYS A 11 7.71 -2.19 -23.38
CA LYS A 11 7.36 -2.78 -22.10
C LYS A 11 7.55 -1.77 -20.95
N ASP A 12 8.69 -1.08 -20.93
CA ASP A 12 8.99 -0.09 -19.89
C ASP A 12 8.06 1.13 -20.01
N LYS A 13 7.77 1.60 -21.23
CA LYS A 13 6.79 2.67 -21.46
C LYS A 13 5.41 2.30 -20.93
N THR A 14 4.98 1.05 -21.11
CA THR A 14 3.70 0.56 -20.58
C THR A 14 3.73 0.56 -19.06
N ALA A 15 4.80 0.05 -18.45
CA ALA A 15 4.97 0.06 -16.99
C ALA A 15 4.94 1.48 -16.41
N VAL A 16 5.61 2.44 -17.06
CA VAL A 16 5.61 3.86 -16.65
C VAL A 16 4.19 4.46 -16.73
N ARG A 17 3.42 4.17 -17.79
CA ARG A 17 2.04 4.65 -17.89
C ARG A 17 1.17 4.14 -16.75
N GLU A 18 1.28 2.86 -16.39
CA GLU A 18 0.53 2.28 -15.27
C GLU A 18 0.96 2.89 -13.93
N GLN A 19 2.24 3.13 -13.73
CA GLN A 19 2.74 3.81 -12.53
C GLN A 19 2.21 5.25 -12.42
N ILE A 20 2.21 6.00 -13.51
CA ILE A 20 1.66 7.37 -13.55
C ILE A 20 0.16 7.34 -13.23
N LYS A 21 -0.59 6.41 -13.80
CA LYS A 21 -2.02 6.24 -13.50
C LYS A 21 -2.25 5.96 -12.01
N THR A 22 -1.52 4.99 -11.45
CA THR A 22 -1.58 4.67 -10.01
C THR A 22 -1.22 5.88 -9.15
N TYR A 23 -0.21 6.66 -9.55
CA TYR A 23 0.15 7.89 -8.85
C TYR A 23 -1.01 8.92 -8.86
N HIS A 24 -1.64 9.15 -9.99
CA HIS A 24 -2.78 10.08 -10.06
C HIS A 24 -3.96 9.65 -9.20
N GLU A 25 -4.21 8.36 -9.06
CA GLU A 25 -5.23 7.83 -8.16
C GLU A 25 -4.85 8.01 -6.68
N ALA A 26 -3.58 7.77 -6.34
CA ALA A 26 -3.08 7.84 -4.97
C ALA A 26 -2.81 9.28 -4.49
N ALA A 27 -2.37 10.17 -5.38
CA ALA A 27 -1.89 11.50 -5.03
C ALA A 27 -2.88 12.35 -4.21
N PRO A 28 -4.19 12.41 -4.51
CA PRO A 28 -5.13 13.18 -3.70
C PRO A 28 -5.18 12.72 -2.23
N VAL A 29 -5.10 11.40 -1.99
CA VAL A 29 -5.09 10.82 -0.64
C VAL A 29 -3.76 11.09 0.06
N ILE A 30 -2.64 10.92 -0.64
CA ILE A 30 -1.29 11.14 -0.09
C ILE A 30 -1.06 12.61 0.27
N LEU A 31 -1.52 13.54 -0.59
CA LEU A 31 -1.21 14.97 -0.43
C LEU A 31 -2.17 15.70 0.51
N LYS A 32 -3.40 15.20 0.70
CA LYS A 32 -4.44 15.88 1.48
C LYS A 32 -4.95 15.07 2.65
N GLY A 33 -4.72 13.76 2.68
CA GLY A 33 -5.16 12.87 3.73
C GLY A 33 -4.27 12.91 4.98
N ASP A 34 -4.76 12.29 6.03
CA ASP A 34 -4.01 12.08 7.27
C ASP A 34 -2.94 11.03 7.07
N TYR A 35 -1.70 11.34 7.46
CA TYR A 35 -0.57 10.42 7.39
C TYR A 35 -0.39 9.65 8.69
N TYR A 36 -0.19 8.34 8.58
CA TYR A 36 0.09 7.45 9.70
C TYR A 36 1.38 6.66 9.44
N ARG A 37 2.32 6.74 10.39
CA ARG A 37 3.43 5.79 10.45
C ARG A 37 2.94 4.50 11.11
N LEU A 38 3.11 3.37 10.44
CA LEU A 38 2.61 2.07 10.89
C LEU A 38 3.69 1.20 11.55
N SER A 39 4.97 1.50 11.31
CA SER A 39 6.09 0.78 11.94
C SER A 39 7.26 1.69 12.22
N ASN A 40 8.12 1.26 13.16
CA ASN A 40 9.45 1.81 13.35
C ASN A 40 10.45 0.92 12.60
N PRO A 41 11.11 1.40 11.52
CA PRO A 41 12.01 0.58 10.71
C PRO A 41 13.31 0.19 11.44
N PHE A 42 13.60 0.80 12.60
CA PHE A 42 14.74 0.43 13.46
C PHE A 42 14.44 -0.73 14.41
N GLU A 43 13.17 -1.09 14.58
CA GLU A 43 12.70 -2.12 15.52
C GLU A 43 11.93 -3.23 14.79
N ALA A 44 11.28 -2.89 13.66
CA ALA A 44 10.51 -3.83 12.86
C ALA A 44 11.31 -4.29 11.63
N GLU A 45 10.97 -5.45 11.11
CA GLU A 45 11.54 -6.01 9.88
C GLU A 45 10.98 -5.38 8.59
N TYR A 46 10.11 -4.39 8.75
CA TYR A 46 9.49 -3.64 7.65
C TYR A 46 9.32 -2.17 8.01
N GLY A 47 9.41 -1.32 7.00
CA GLY A 47 8.96 0.06 7.06
C GLY A 47 7.56 0.15 6.45
N ALA A 48 6.60 0.74 7.18
CA ALA A 48 5.24 0.88 6.68
C ALA A 48 4.62 2.22 7.07
N TRP A 49 3.79 2.73 6.18
CA TRP A 49 3.06 3.99 6.34
C TRP A 49 1.74 3.93 5.56
N MET A 50 0.84 4.83 5.86
CA MET A 50 -0.38 5.02 5.09
C MET A 50 -0.88 6.44 5.14
N SER A 51 -1.73 6.78 4.18
CA SER A 51 -2.54 7.99 4.18
C SER A 51 -4.01 7.63 4.02
N VAL A 52 -4.88 8.35 4.71
CA VAL A 52 -6.33 8.15 4.67
C VAL A 52 -7.00 9.49 4.39
N ASP A 53 -7.96 9.55 3.47
CA ASP A 53 -8.71 10.77 3.20
C ASP A 53 -9.62 11.15 4.38
N GLU A 54 -10.05 12.42 4.43
CA GLU A 54 -10.87 12.97 5.51
C GLU A 54 -12.19 12.21 5.71
N GLU A 55 -12.80 11.77 4.60
CA GLU A 55 -14.06 11.02 4.63
C GLU A 55 -13.87 9.52 4.95
N LYS A 56 -12.63 9.06 5.11
CA LYS A 56 -12.26 7.65 5.32
C LYS A 56 -12.81 6.71 4.24
N LYS A 57 -12.89 7.21 3.03
CA LYS A 57 -13.33 6.45 1.87
C LYS A 57 -12.17 5.84 1.10
N HIS A 58 -11.03 6.51 1.09
CA HIS A 58 -9.85 6.09 0.35
C HIS A 58 -8.63 6.04 1.26
N ALA A 59 -7.83 4.99 1.11
CA ALA A 59 -6.56 4.88 1.80
C ALA A 59 -5.47 4.36 0.86
N VAL A 60 -4.25 4.83 1.08
CA VAL A 60 -3.04 4.36 0.40
C VAL A 60 -2.10 3.81 1.45
N VAL A 61 -1.71 2.56 1.30
CA VAL A 61 -0.78 1.86 2.20
C VAL A 61 0.50 1.58 1.46
N GLY A 62 1.64 1.99 2.03
CA GLY A 62 2.98 1.68 1.54
C GLY A 62 3.73 0.82 2.55
N ALA A 63 4.46 -0.17 2.07
CA ALA A 63 5.35 -0.98 2.89
C ALA A 63 6.61 -1.39 2.13
N VAL A 64 7.72 -1.51 2.85
CA VAL A 64 8.98 -2.08 2.36
C VAL A 64 9.43 -3.10 3.38
N LEU A 65 9.67 -4.33 2.94
CA LEU A 65 10.22 -5.39 3.78
C LEU A 65 11.74 -5.24 3.81
N LEU A 66 12.29 -5.07 5.01
CA LEU A 66 13.72 -4.82 5.23
C LEU A 66 14.51 -6.13 5.39
N ASN A 67 13.90 -7.11 6.06
CA ASN A 67 14.46 -8.43 6.26
C ASN A 67 13.46 -9.51 5.85
N THR A 68 13.93 -10.52 5.11
CA THR A 68 13.12 -11.68 4.73
C THR A 68 13.63 -12.90 5.48
N HIS A 69 12.72 -13.59 6.19
CA HIS A 69 13.00 -14.88 6.80
C HIS A 69 12.38 -16.00 5.97
N GLY A 70 13.16 -17.06 5.70
CA GLY A 70 12.80 -18.11 4.75
C GLY A 70 11.51 -18.92 5.05
N ASN A 71 10.91 -18.76 6.23
CA ASN A 71 9.73 -19.51 6.65
C ASN A 71 8.49 -18.65 6.99
N HIS A 72 8.49 -17.36 6.64
CA HIS A 72 7.36 -16.48 6.86
C HIS A 72 6.72 -16.05 5.53
N PRO A 73 5.75 -16.79 5.00
CA PRO A 73 5.13 -16.47 3.70
C PRO A 73 4.24 -15.23 3.74
N VAL A 74 3.77 -14.84 4.92
CA VAL A 74 2.88 -13.69 5.12
C VAL A 74 3.27 -12.95 6.38
N PHE A 75 3.24 -11.61 6.33
CA PHE A 75 3.32 -10.74 7.50
C PHE A 75 2.11 -9.81 7.55
N TYR A 76 1.77 -9.30 8.75
CA TYR A 76 0.58 -8.49 8.97
C TYR A 76 0.97 -7.10 9.45
N ILE A 77 0.35 -6.08 8.86
CA ILE A 77 0.53 -4.68 9.25
C ILE A 77 -0.81 -4.12 9.72
N ARG A 78 -0.90 -3.73 10.98
CA ARG A 78 -2.09 -3.06 11.52
C ARG A 78 -2.23 -1.69 10.89
N LEU A 79 -3.36 -1.43 10.26
CA LEU A 79 -3.68 -0.15 9.66
C LEU A 79 -4.24 0.82 10.71
N ARG A 80 -4.29 2.10 10.37
CA ARG A 80 -4.79 3.17 11.26
C ARG A 80 -5.67 4.14 10.50
N GLY A 81 -6.53 4.86 11.23
CA GLY A 81 -7.33 5.96 10.68
C GLY A 81 -8.53 5.53 9.83
N LEU A 82 -8.74 4.24 9.61
CA LEU A 82 -9.91 3.73 8.89
C LEU A 82 -11.19 3.85 9.74
N ALA A 83 -12.35 3.72 9.12
CA ALA A 83 -13.64 3.59 9.79
C ALA A 83 -13.89 2.11 10.14
N PRO A 84 -13.99 1.73 11.42
CA PRO A 84 -14.11 0.33 11.83
C PRO A 84 -15.39 -0.34 11.32
N GLU A 85 -16.46 0.43 11.16
CA GLU A 85 -17.77 -0.01 10.68
C GLU A 85 -17.85 -0.21 9.16
N ARG A 86 -16.87 0.26 8.41
CA ARG A 86 -16.82 0.13 6.94
C ARG A 86 -16.03 -1.09 6.51
N SER A 87 -16.31 -1.55 5.30
CA SER A 87 -15.48 -2.50 4.57
C SER A 87 -14.63 -1.77 3.52
N TYR A 88 -13.45 -2.30 3.25
CA TYR A 88 -12.50 -1.73 2.30
C TYR A 88 -12.07 -2.76 1.28
N ARG A 89 -12.11 -2.38 0.02
CA ARG A 89 -11.67 -3.21 -1.10
C ARG A 89 -10.27 -2.82 -1.54
N ASP A 90 -9.37 -3.80 -1.60
CA ASP A 90 -8.11 -3.66 -2.31
C ASP A 90 -8.38 -3.55 -3.82
N LYS A 91 -8.02 -2.43 -4.42
CA LYS A 91 -8.25 -2.16 -5.86
C LYS A 91 -7.53 -3.13 -6.78
N LYS A 92 -6.40 -3.67 -6.36
CA LYS A 92 -5.59 -4.57 -7.17
C LYS A 92 -6.12 -6.00 -7.16
N THR A 93 -6.47 -6.51 -5.98
CA THR A 93 -6.90 -7.91 -5.82
C THR A 93 -8.41 -8.08 -5.84
N GLY A 94 -9.17 -7.01 -5.57
CA GLY A 94 -10.62 -7.04 -5.39
C GLY A 94 -11.06 -7.58 -4.02
N THR A 95 -10.11 -8.00 -3.17
CA THR A 95 -10.40 -8.55 -1.84
C THR A 95 -11.01 -7.48 -0.94
N VAL A 96 -12.05 -7.84 -0.21
CA VAL A 96 -12.75 -6.95 0.73
C VAL A 96 -12.39 -7.34 2.16
N TYR A 97 -12.03 -6.35 2.95
CA TYR A 97 -11.67 -6.48 4.36
C TYR A 97 -12.56 -5.60 5.23
N SER A 98 -12.87 -6.05 6.44
CA SER A 98 -13.48 -5.19 7.45
C SER A 98 -12.45 -4.15 7.94
N GLY A 99 -12.86 -2.88 8.08
CA GLY A 99 -12.02 -1.83 8.64
C GLY A 99 -11.54 -2.15 10.05
N ALA A 100 -12.43 -2.70 10.89
CA ALA A 100 -12.05 -3.18 12.22
C ALA A 100 -10.97 -4.27 12.15
N ALA A 101 -11.12 -5.26 11.28
CA ALA A 101 -10.13 -6.34 11.13
C ALA A 101 -8.78 -5.80 10.63
N LEU A 102 -8.77 -4.86 9.69
CA LEU A 102 -7.53 -4.23 9.20
C LEU A 102 -6.78 -3.47 10.31
N MET A 103 -7.51 -2.85 11.24
CA MET A 103 -6.91 -2.09 12.34
C MET A 103 -6.49 -2.98 13.52
N GLU A 104 -7.24 -4.02 13.84
CA GLU A 104 -6.99 -4.88 15.01
C GLU A 104 -6.07 -6.07 14.70
N LEU A 105 -6.31 -6.76 13.60
CA LEU A 105 -5.55 -7.95 13.19
C LEU A 105 -4.43 -7.61 12.22
N GLY A 106 -4.66 -6.63 11.36
CA GLY A 106 -3.75 -6.18 10.33
C GLY A 106 -4.10 -6.68 8.93
N MET A 107 -3.51 -6.00 7.96
CA MET A 107 -3.58 -6.38 6.55
C MET A 107 -2.51 -7.42 6.23
N PRO A 108 -2.82 -8.53 5.55
CA PRO A 108 -1.84 -9.52 5.15
C PRO A 108 -1.01 -9.05 3.96
N PHE A 109 0.30 -9.24 4.04
CA PHE A 109 1.24 -9.02 2.94
C PHE A 109 1.98 -10.32 2.64
N THR A 110 1.88 -10.78 1.40
CA THR A 110 2.64 -11.96 0.95
C THR A 110 4.09 -11.57 0.75
N VAL A 111 4.99 -12.32 1.36
CA VAL A 111 6.43 -12.12 1.18
C VAL A 111 6.83 -12.52 -0.24
N VAL A 112 7.41 -11.58 -0.97
CA VAL A 112 8.01 -11.82 -2.28
C VAL A 112 9.52 -11.90 -2.08
N SER A 113 10.16 -12.90 -2.69
CA SER A 113 11.62 -13.02 -2.66
C SER A 113 12.27 -11.86 -3.41
N GLY A 114 13.36 -11.33 -2.86
CA GLY A 114 14.13 -10.24 -3.46
C GLY A 114 14.70 -9.31 -2.41
N ASN A 115 15.46 -8.33 -2.87
CA ASN A 115 16.02 -7.29 -2.02
C ASN A 115 14.99 -6.18 -1.84
N TYR A 116 14.57 -5.95 -0.61
CA TYR A 116 13.64 -4.87 -0.22
C TYR A 116 12.33 -4.85 -1.03
N PRO A 117 11.57 -5.96 -1.06
CA PRO A 117 10.29 -5.96 -1.76
C PRO A 117 9.39 -4.87 -1.21
N SER A 118 8.79 -4.10 -2.13
CA SER A 118 7.93 -2.97 -1.81
C SER A 118 6.50 -3.25 -2.22
N TYR A 119 5.57 -2.68 -1.44
CA TYR A 119 4.14 -2.87 -1.60
C TYR A 119 3.46 -1.51 -1.62
N GLN A 120 2.53 -1.34 -2.54
CA GLN A 120 1.61 -0.22 -2.57
C GLN A 120 0.20 -0.76 -2.76
N ILE A 121 -0.69 -0.41 -1.86
CA ILE A 121 -2.07 -0.87 -1.86
C ILE A 121 -2.98 0.34 -1.78
N LEU A 122 -3.96 0.38 -2.67
CA LEU A 122 -5.04 1.36 -2.68
C LEU A 122 -6.31 0.66 -2.17
N LEU A 123 -6.91 1.24 -1.14
CA LEU A 123 -8.13 0.75 -0.52
C LEU A 123 -9.26 1.75 -0.78
N ASP A 124 -10.39 1.23 -1.24
CA ASP A 124 -11.63 2.00 -1.38
C ASP A 124 -12.69 1.42 -0.45
N ALA A 125 -13.40 2.30 0.30
CA ALA A 125 -14.53 1.89 1.09
C ALA A 125 -15.63 1.30 0.17
N VAL A 126 -16.24 0.22 0.64
CA VAL A 126 -17.37 -0.43 -0.03
C VAL A 126 -18.64 0.01 0.68
N GLU A 127 -19.62 0.47 -0.09
CA GLU A 127 -20.96 0.79 0.40
C GLU A 127 -21.73 -0.48 0.77
#